data_5757116d19f0b53eaf5972a713723cf1
#
_entry.id   5757116d19f0b53eaf5972a713723cf1
#
_cell.length_a   1.000
_cell.length_b   1.000
_cell.length_c   1.000
_cell.angle_alpha   90.00
_cell.angle_beta   90.00
_cell.angle_gamma   90.00
#
_symmetry.space_group_name_H-M   'P 1'
#
loop_
_entity.id
_entity.type
_entity.pdbx_description
1 polymer ?
#
loop_
_entity_poly.entity_id
_entity_poly.type
_entity_poly.pdbx_seq_one_letter_code
_entity_poly.pdbx_strand_id
1 'polypeptide(L)'
;MNRSSLRRTGAAGAALLALTLGLAACGDDADSSGSAADDTTTSSAPAPADDPTTEAAMDDAGADVFGPACDAIPQDGKGSFNGMVTDPVATAASNNPLLTTLVSAVTAVPGLADTLNAAPALTVFAPTDDAFAKIPEKDLQAVLADQATLTAVLSHHVVGEQLDPTAVVGEHDTLNGDTVTVDGDTEAGLTVDGGTANVICGNIPTKNATVYVIDSVLMPTK
;
A
#
# COMPACT_ATOMS: atom_id res chain seq x y z
N MET A 1 20.17 8.26 -47.28
CA MET A 1 19.35 9.25 -47.97
C MET A 1 17.91 8.96 -47.70
N ASN A 2 17.28 9.63 -46.78
CA ASN A 2 16.02 10.33 -46.94
C ASN A 2 15.68 11.06 -45.61
N ARG A 3 15.68 12.36 -45.75
CA ARG A 3 15.24 13.31 -44.73
C ARG A 3 13.74 13.49 -44.86
N SER A 4 13.01 13.51 -43.76
CA SER A 4 11.74 14.24 -43.71
C SER A 4 11.48 14.73 -42.29
N SER A 5 11.83 15.98 -42.10
CA SER A 5 11.40 16.85 -41.00
C SER A 5 9.90 17.16 -41.15
N LEU A 6 9.10 17.06 -40.10
CA LEU A 6 7.86 17.83 -40.01
C LEU A 6 7.78 18.48 -38.61
N ARG A 7 8.09 19.77 -38.60
CA ARG A 7 7.75 20.71 -37.53
C ARG A 7 6.23 20.99 -37.62
N ARG A 8 5.53 20.92 -36.53
CA ARG A 8 4.26 21.65 -36.32
C ARG A 8 4.26 22.35 -34.95
N THR A 9 4.41 23.65 -35.10
CA THR A 9 4.10 24.71 -34.14
C THR A 9 2.57 24.91 -34.05
N GLY A 10 2.06 25.29 -32.92
CA GLY A 10 0.71 25.83 -32.68
C GLY A 10 0.31 25.61 -31.24
N ALA A 11 0.18 26.54 -30.49
CA ALA A 11 -0.44 27.83 -30.30
C ALA A 11 -1.08 27.87 -28.93
N ALA A 12 -0.82 28.93 -28.24
CA ALA A 12 -1.29 29.40 -26.95
C ALA A 12 -2.82 29.40 -26.78
N GLY A 13 -3.28 29.14 -25.55
CA GLY A 13 -4.63 29.41 -25.10
C GLY A 13 -4.63 29.72 -23.61
N ALA A 14 -4.50 31.00 -23.29
CA ALA A 14 -4.75 31.55 -21.97
C ALA A 14 -6.25 31.71 -21.74
N ALA A 15 -6.77 31.20 -20.64
CA ALA A 15 -8.10 31.57 -20.13
C ALA A 15 -8.01 31.83 -18.62
N LEU A 16 -8.03 33.11 -18.29
CA LEU A 16 -8.31 33.69 -16.98
C LEU A 16 -9.82 33.68 -16.72
N LEU A 17 -10.26 33.30 -15.54
CA LEU A 17 -11.53 33.75 -14.93
C LEU A 17 -11.45 33.38 -13.43
N ALA A 18 -11.21 34.36 -12.59
CA ALA A 18 -12.08 35.24 -11.82
C ALA A 18 -12.74 34.59 -10.59
N LEU A 19 -12.22 35.08 -9.46
CA LEU A 19 -12.75 35.28 -8.11
C LEU A 19 -14.30 35.26 -7.96
N THR A 20 -14.79 34.59 -6.90
CA THR A 20 -15.86 35.13 -6.06
C THR A 20 -15.62 34.82 -4.59
N LEU A 21 -15.36 35.90 -3.83
CA LEU A 21 -15.46 35.95 -2.37
C LEU A 21 -16.97 35.90 -2.00
N GLY A 22 -17.31 35.11 -1.01
CA GLY A 22 -18.57 35.13 -0.31
C GLY A 22 -18.32 35.18 1.20
N LEU A 23 -18.32 36.39 1.77
CA LEU A 23 -18.50 36.66 3.19
C LEU A 23 -20.01 36.80 3.47
N ALA A 24 -20.50 36.15 4.51
CA ALA A 24 -21.70 36.58 5.30
C ALA A 24 -21.59 35.78 6.63
N ALA A 25 -21.35 36.44 7.70
CA ALA A 25 -22.02 37.41 8.54
C ALA A 25 -22.66 36.74 9.76
N CYS A 26 -22.16 37.16 10.89
CA CYS A 26 -22.67 37.23 12.27
C CYS A 26 -24.15 37.12 12.49
N GLY A 27 -24.51 36.50 13.60
CA GLY A 27 -25.78 36.64 14.33
C GLY A 27 -25.50 36.46 15.81
N ASP A 28 -25.38 37.59 16.48
CA ASP A 28 -25.35 37.82 17.93
C ASP A 28 -26.79 38.00 18.38
N ASP A 29 -27.13 37.48 19.56
CA ASP A 29 -28.07 38.11 20.51
C ASP A 29 -28.29 37.12 21.68
N ALA A 30 -27.77 37.40 22.80
CA ALA A 30 -28.11 38.11 23.99
C ALA A 30 -29.32 37.61 24.79
N ASP A 31 -29.01 37.23 26.03
CA ASP A 31 -29.66 37.53 27.30
C ASP A 31 -31.07 37.03 27.57
N SER A 32 -31.24 36.21 28.59
CA SER A 32 -32.14 36.53 29.72
C SER A 32 -31.98 35.58 30.90
N SER A 33 -31.75 36.17 32.03
CA SER A 33 -31.71 35.64 33.37
C SER A 33 -33.06 35.04 33.82
N GLY A 34 -33.00 33.98 34.63
CA GLY A 34 -34.16 33.45 35.36
C GLY A 34 -33.75 32.44 36.42
N SER A 35 -33.84 32.89 37.64
CA SER A 35 -33.47 32.20 38.92
C SER A 35 -34.37 31.05 39.32
N ALA A 36 -33.77 30.12 40.03
CA ALA A 36 -34.21 29.35 41.21
C ALA A 36 -35.21 28.18 41.05
N ALA A 37 -34.79 27.06 41.46
CA ALA A 37 -35.17 26.18 42.56
C ALA A 37 -35.04 24.69 42.21
N ASP A 38 -34.13 24.06 42.92
CA ASP A 38 -34.23 22.76 43.62
C ASP A 38 -35.23 21.74 43.04
N ASP A 39 -34.68 20.66 42.47
CA ASP A 39 -35.20 19.30 42.72
C ASP A 39 -34.14 18.26 42.41
N THR A 40 -33.81 17.51 43.46
CA THR A 40 -32.87 16.39 43.49
C THR A 40 -33.52 15.18 42.81
N THR A 41 -33.17 14.89 41.59
CA THR A 41 -33.44 13.57 41.03
C THR A 41 -32.16 13.00 40.43
N THR A 42 -31.62 12.05 41.11
CA THR A 42 -30.57 11.12 40.69
C THR A 42 -30.99 10.48 39.36
N SER A 43 -30.51 11.01 38.27
CA SER A 43 -30.57 10.32 36.97
C SER A 43 -29.20 9.75 36.64
N SER A 44 -29.07 8.45 36.86
CA SER A 44 -27.99 7.65 36.30
C SER A 44 -27.83 7.97 34.81
N ALA A 45 -26.70 8.57 34.48
CA ALA A 45 -26.23 8.61 33.11
C ALA A 45 -26.00 7.17 32.64
N PRO A 46 -26.55 6.74 31.49
CA PRO A 46 -26.09 5.51 30.88
C PRO A 46 -24.63 5.70 30.48
N ALA A 47 -23.81 4.76 30.91
CA ALA A 47 -22.44 4.60 30.39
C ALA A 47 -22.51 4.58 28.86
N PRO A 48 -21.51 5.15 28.18
CA PRO A 48 -21.39 4.95 26.75
C PRO A 48 -21.31 3.43 26.52
N ALA A 49 -22.25 2.92 25.72
CA ALA A 49 -22.19 1.58 25.21
C ALA A 49 -20.90 1.50 24.41
N ASP A 50 -19.96 0.70 24.87
CA ASP A 50 -18.85 0.20 24.08
C ASP A 50 -19.47 -0.38 22.80
N ASP A 51 -19.18 0.25 21.69
CA ASP A 51 -19.55 -0.23 20.35
C ASP A 51 -18.61 -1.43 20.05
N PRO A 52 -19.11 -2.68 20.09
CA PRO A 52 -18.25 -3.86 19.90
C PRO A 52 -17.90 -4.10 18.42
N THR A 53 -18.22 -3.13 17.54
CA THR A 53 -18.14 -3.34 16.08
C THR A 53 -16.75 -3.07 15.51
N THR A 54 -15.84 -2.41 16.26
CA THR A 54 -14.51 -2.05 15.75
C THR A 54 -13.43 -3.07 16.12
N GLU A 55 -13.59 -3.84 17.18
CA GLU A 55 -12.61 -4.88 17.59
C GLU A 55 -12.79 -6.19 16.82
N ALA A 56 -14.02 -6.57 16.45
CA ALA A 56 -14.28 -7.81 15.73
C ALA A 56 -13.75 -7.83 14.28
N ALA A 57 -13.48 -6.65 13.68
CA ALA A 57 -12.92 -6.57 12.33
C ALA A 57 -11.38 -6.64 12.30
N MET A 58 -10.72 -6.51 13.45
CA MET A 58 -9.24 -6.56 13.55
C MET A 58 -8.72 -7.96 13.91
N ASP A 59 -9.53 -8.81 14.54
CA ASP A 59 -9.14 -10.17 14.92
C ASP A 59 -9.13 -11.16 13.74
N ASP A 60 -9.61 -10.74 12.57
CA ASP A 60 -9.77 -11.59 11.39
C ASP A 60 -8.90 -11.15 10.18
N ALA A 61 -7.98 -10.21 10.37
CA ALA A 61 -7.13 -9.69 9.28
C ALA A 61 -6.25 -10.78 8.61
N GLY A 62 -6.08 -11.92 9.27
CA GLY A 62 -5.36 -13.08 8.75
C GLY A 62 -6.24 -14.21 8.21
N ALA A 63 -7.58 -14.10 8.24
CA ALA A 63 -8.47 -15.20 7.88
C ALA A 63 -8.39 -15.61 6.40
N ASP A 64 -8.18 -14.63 5.53
CA ASP A 64 -8.12 -14.83 4.08
C ASP A 64 -6.69 -14.91 3.53
N VAL A 65 -5.67 -14.93 4.39
CA VAL A 65 -4.28 -15.10 3.94
C VAL A 65 -4.03 -16.57 3.59
N PHE A 66 -3.21 -16.79 2.58
CA PHE A 66 -2.90 -18.12 2.10
C PHE A 66 -1.42 -18.27 1.76
N GLY A 67 -0.94 -19.49 1.80
CA GLY A 67 0.43 -19.85 1.44
C GLY A 67 1.24 -20.43 2.60
N PRO A 68 2.29 -21.20 2.28
CA PRO A 68 3.01 -22.01 3.26
C PRO A 68 3.88 -21.22 4.23
N ALA A 69 4.21 -19.97 3.92
CA ALA A 69 5.07 -19.13 4.76
C ALA A 69 4.31 -18.11 5.61
N CYS A 70 2.97 -18.12 5.60
CA CYS A 70 2.17 -17.24 6.42
C CYS A 70 2.41 -17.48 7.93
N ASP A 71 2.72 -18.72 8.31
CA ASP A 71 3.04 -19.08 9.71
C ASP A 71 4.36 -18.44 10.21
N ALA A 72 5.21 -17.97 9.30
CA ALA A 72 6.45 -17.27 9.65
C ALA A 72 6.21 -15.79 10.01
N ILE A 73 5.02 -15.26 9.73
CA ILE A 73 4.63 -13.92 10.13
C ILE A 73 4.23 -13.94 11.61
N PRO A 74 4.71 -12.97 12.41
CA PRO A 74 4.35 -12.88 13.82
C PRO A 74 2.83 -12.85 14.03
N GLN A 75 2.34 -13.56 15.05
CA GLN A 75 0.92 -13.57 15.40
C GLN A 75 0.51 -12.31 16.17
N ASP A 76 1.49 -11.65 16.84
CA ASP A 76 1.27 -10.50 17.69
C ASP A 76 2.20 -9.34 17.32
N GLY A 77 1.78 -8.12 17.70
CA GLY A 77 2.56 -6.90 17.53
C GLY A 77 2.36 -6.25 16.15
N LYS A 78 3.13 -5.21 15.88
CA LYS A 78 2.98 -4.40 14.64
C LYS A 78 3.30 -5.15 13.36
N GLY A 79 4.09 -6.22 13.43
CA GLY A 79 4.42 -7.07 12.29
C GLY A 79 3.44 -8.22 12.06
N SER A 80 2.42 -8.38 12.90
CA SER A 80 1.33 -9.35 12.70
C SER A 80 0.33 -8.85 11.66
N PHE A 81 -0.54 -9.73 11.18
CA PHE A 81 -1.61 -9.34 10.25
C PHE A 81 -2.47 -8.21 10.81
N ASN A 82 -2.90 -8.33 12.06
CA ASN A 82 -3.69 -7.30 12.76
C ASN A 82 -2.94 -5.99 12.97
N GLY A 83 -1.61 -6.05 13.17
CA GLY A 83 -0.77 -4.86 13.29
C GLY A 83 -0.56 -4.15 11.94
N MET A 84 -0.43 -4.91 10.87
CA MET A 84 -0.18 -4.37 9.52
C MET A 84 -1.41 -3.73 8.88
N VAL A 85 -2.63 -4.23 9.17
CA VAL A 85 -3.87 -3.71 8.56
C VAL A 85 -4.14 -2.23 8.86
N THR A 86 -3.64 -1.73 9.99
CA THR A 86 -3.80 -0.32 10.39
C THR A 86 -2.74 0.62 9.82
N ASP A 87 -1.62 0.06 9.36
CA ASP A 87 -0.48 0.82 8.88
C ASP A 87 -0.45 0.88 7.33
N PRO A 88 0.00 2.02 6.73
CA PRO A 88 0.29 2.07 5.31
C PRO A 88 1.38 1.07 4.91
N VAL A 89 1.37 0.64 3.66
CA VAL A 89 2.16 -0.53 3.19
C VAL A 89 3.66 -0.46 3.48
N ALA A 90 4.32 0.67 3.29
CA ALA A 90 5.75 0.77 3.58
C ALA A 90 6.04 0.75 5.08
N THR A 91 5.13 1.29 5.91
CA THR A 91 5.20 1.20 7.38
C THR A 91 4.94 -0.23 7.86
N ALA A 92 3.91 -0.88 7.32
CA ALA A 92 3.59 -2.27 7.59
C ALA A 92 4.77 -3.20 7.25
N ALA A 93 5.36 -3.03 6.08
CA ALA A 93 6.56 -3.78 5.66
C ALA A 93 7.73 -3.59 6.61
N SER A 94 7.93 -2.37 7.13
CA SER A 94 9.01 -2.06 8.09
C SER A 94 8.88 -2.79 9.43
N ASN A 95 7.67 -3.18 9.78
CA ASN A 95 7.39 -3.95 11.01
C ASN A 95 7.50 -5.47 10.80
N ASN A 96 7.60 -5.93 9.54
CA ASN A 96 7.68 -7.35 9.22
C ASN A 96 9.14 -7.83 9.19
N PRO A 97 9.53 -8.81 10.02
CA PRO A 97 10.91 -9.29 10.10
C PRO A 97 11.40 -10.03 8.87
N LEU A 98 10.53 -10.46 7.98
CA LEU A 98 10.87 -11.17 6.74
C LEU A 98 11.26 -10.24 5.57
N LEU A 99 11.06 -8.93 5.72
CA LEU A 99 11.17 -7.93 4.65
C LEU A 99 12.24 -6.87 4.93
N THR A 100 13.24 -7.15 5.76
CA THR A 100 14.24 -6.17 6.20
C THR A 100 15.11 -5.65 5.05
N THR A 101 15.48 -6.51 4.12
CA THR A 101 16.24 -6.16 2.91
C THR A 101 15.40 -5.30 1.97
N LEU A 102 14.13 -5.66 1.75
CA LEU A 102 13.19 -4.87 0.94
C LEU A 102 13.03 -3.46 1.51
N VAL A 103 12.81 -3.34 2.80
CA VAL A 103 12.67 -2.03 3.50
C VAL A 103 13.93 -1.20 3.33
N SER A 104 15.11 -1.81 3.46
CA SER A 104 16.38 -1.13 3.22
C SER A 104 16.50 -0.62 1.78
N ALA A 105 16.07 -1.41 0.81
CA ALA A 105 16.04 -1.01 -0.60
C ALA A 105 15.05 0.13 -0.87
N VAL A 106 13.83 0.06 -0.32
CA VAL A 106 12.82 1.13 -0.46
C VAL A 106 13.29 2.43 0.16
N THR A 107 13.94 2.38 1.33
CA THR A 107 14.45 3.58 2.01
C THR A 107 15.69 4.18 1.31
N ALA A 108 16.43 3.39 0.53
CA ALA A 108 17.53 3.86 -0.30
C ALA A 108 17.06 4.72 -1.48
N VAL A 109 15.78 4.62 -1.89
CA VAL A 109 15.17 5.45 -2.93
C VAL A 109 14.40 6.61 -2.27
N PRO A 110 14.90 7.86 -2.36
CA PRO A 110 14.26 9.00 -1.71
C PRO A 110 12.80 9.21 -2.19
N GLY A 111 11.87 9.29 -1.24
CA GLY A 111 10.45 9.57 -1.50
C GLY A 111 9.62 8.37 -1.97
N LEU A 112 10.22 7.21 -2.23
CA LEU A 112 9.47 6.02 -2.66
C LEU A 112 8.55 5.51 -1.54
N ALA A 113 9.04 5.40 -0.32
CA ALA A 113 8.25 5.00 0.83
C ALA A 113 7.05 5.94 1.06
N ASP A 114 7.26 7.26 0.92
CA ASP A 114 6.18 8.25 1.05
C ASP A 114 5.14 8.10 -0.07
N THR A 115 5.61 7.86 -1.29
CA THR A 115 4.73 7.61 -2.45
C THR A 115 3.86 6.37 -2.25
N LEU A 116 4.46 5.27 -1.78
CA LEU A 116 3.74 4.02 -1.49
C LEU A 116 2.73 4.19 -0.34
N ASN A 117 3.09 4.96 0.69
CA ASN A 117 2.21 5.23 1.82
C ASN A 117 1.06 6.19 1.47
N ALA A 118 1.26 7.08 0.51
CA ALA A 118 0.27 8.07 0.08
C ALA A 118 -0.69 7.55 -1.02
N ALA A 119 -0.33 6.47 -1.69
CA ALA A 119 -1.15 5.87 -2.74
C ALA A 119 -2.48 5.34 -2.15
N PRO A 120 -3.61 5.52 -2.85
CA PRO A 120 -4.93 5.14 -2.33
C PRO A 120 -5.19 3.64 -2.37
N ALA A 121 -4.57 2.93 -3.31
CA ALA A 121 -4.74 1.50 -3.51
C ALA A 121 -3.52 0.92 -4.24
N LEU A 122 -2.94 -0.15 -3.71
CA LEU A 122 -1.79 -0.83 -4.30
C LEU A 122 -1.90 -2.35 -4.10
N THR A 123 -1.22 -3.08 -4.99
CA THR A 123 -0.81 -4.46 -4.74
C THR A 123 0.72 -4.52 -4.77
N VAL A 124 1.32 -5.09 -3.75
CA VAL A 124 2.76 -5.14 -3.59
C VAL A 124 3.24 -6.58 -3.54
N PHE A 125 4.09 -6.97 -4.49
CA PHE A 125 4.82 -8.22 -4.47
C PHE A 125 6.10 -8.03 -3.65
N ALA A 126 6.11 -8.51 -2.41
CA ALA A 126 7.18 -8.26 -1.44
C ALA A 126 8.15 -9.44 -1.39
N PRO A 127 9.37 -9.35 -1.97
CA PRO A 127 10.36 -10.38 -1.85
C PRO A 127 10.91 -10.46 -0.43
N THR A 128 11.06 -11.68 0.09
CA THR A 128 11.66 -11.94 1.41
C THR A 128 13.18 -11.72 1.40
N ASP A 129 13.79 -11.67 2.58
CA ASP A 129 15.24 -11.63 2.71
C ASP A 129 15.90 -12.84 2.04
N ASP A 130 15.28 -14.03 2.10
CA ASP A 130 15.70 -15.22 1.38
C ASP A 130 15.62 -15.08 -0.14
N ALA A 131 14.64 -14.32 -0.66
CA ALA A 131 14.54 -14.02 -2.08
C ALA A 131 15.73 -13.19 -2.57
N PHE A 132 16.16 -12.22 -1.79
CA PHE A 132 17.38 -11.44 -2.08
C PHE A 132 18.65 -12.29 -1.98
N ALA A 133 18.69 -13.26 -1.06
CA ALA A 133 19.84 -14.18 -0.93
C ALA A 133 20.03 -15.11 -2.15
N LYS A 134 18.99 -15.31 -2.97
CA LYS A 134 19.09 -16.06 -4.24
C LYS A 134 19.82 -15.28 -5.34
N ILE A 135 19.88 -13.94 -5.22
CA ILE A 135 20.56 -13.09 -6.19
C ILE A 135 22.07 -13.10 -5.89
N PRO A 136 22.94 -13.30 -6.90
CA PRO A 136 24.38 -13.18 -6.71
C PRO A 136 24.75 -11.81 -6.11
N GLU A 137 25.62 -11.79 -5.10
CA GLU A 137 25.99 -10.55 -4.39
C GLU A 137 26.45 -9.42 -5.32
N LYS A 138 27.12 -9.75 -6.43
CA LYS A 138 27.55 -8.77 -7.42
C LYS A 138 26.38 -8.08 -8.10
N ASP A 139 25.34 -8.83 -8.44
CA ASP A 139 24.16 -8.33 -9.14
C ASP A 139 23.30 -7.51 -8.16
N LEU A 140 23.15 -8.00 -6.92
CA LEU A 140 22.46 -7.25 -5.86
C LEU A 140 23.17 -5.92 -5.56
N GLN A 141 24.50 -5.93 -5.44
CA GLN A 141 25.28 -4.70 -5.21
C GLN A 141 25.18 -3.75 -6.40
N ALA A 142 25.14 -4.25 -7.64
CA ALA A 142 24.98 -3.42 -8.84
C ALA A 142 23.61 -2.74 -8.85
N VAL A 143 22.54 -3.46 -8.52
CA VAL A 143 21.18 -2.91 -8.42
C VAL A 143 21.08 -1.88 -7.29
N LEU A 144 21.63 -2.16 -6.12
CA LEU A 144 21.62 -1.24 -4.99
C LEU A 144 22.49 0.02 -5.22
N ALA A 145 23.53 -0.08 -6.03
CA ALA A 145 24.42 1.03 -6.36
C ALA A 145 23.83 1.95 -7.45
N ASP A 146 22.96 1.42 -8.32
CA ASP A 146 22.29 2.17 -9.37
C ASP A 146 20.84 2.48 -8.94
N GLN A 147 20.63 3.73 -8.50
CA GLN A 147 19.32 4.19 -8.03
C GLN A 147 18.24 4.10 -9.10
N ALA A 148 18.57 4.27 -10.39
CA ALA A 148 17.61 4.16 -11.46
C ALA A 148 17.12 2.71 -11.63
N THR A 149 18.06 1.76 -11.64
CA THR A 149 17.75 0.32 -11.70
C THR A 149 16.99 -0.13 -10.45
N LEU A 150 17.41 0.32 -9.26
CA LEU A 150 16.73 0.00 -8.00
C LEU A 150 15.28 0.50 -8.01
N THR A 151 15.06 1.74 -8.48
CA THR A 151 13.71 2.31 -8.60
C THR A 151 12.87 1.51 -9.60
N ALA A 152 13.42 1.14 -10.75
CA ALA A 152 12.72 0.34 -11.75
C ALA A 152 12.32 -1.03 -11.19
N VAL A 153 13.25 -1.74 -10.53
CA VAL A 153 12.99 -3.03 -9.88
C VAL A 153 11.89 -2.89 -8.81
N LEU A 154 12.00 -1.92 -7.90
CA LEU A 154 10.99 -1.72 -6.85
C LEU A 154 9.62 -1.32 -7.41
N SER A 155 9.59 -0.48 -8.45
CA SER A 155 8.34 -0.08 -9.12
C SER A 155 7.70 -1.23 -9.91
N HIS A 156 8.50 -2.16 -10.43
CA HIS A 156 8.02 -3.39 -11.08
C HIS A 156 7.32 -4.35 -10.10
N HIS A 157 7.66 -4.29 -8.81
CA HIS A 157 7.01 -5.08 -7.76
C HIS A 157 5.67 -4.48 -7.28
N VAL A 158 5.24 -3.35 -7.84
CA VAL A 158 4.05 -2.64 -7.36
C VAL A 158 3.06 -2.40 -8.49
N VAL A 159 1.82 -2.84 -8.28
CA VAL A 159 0.66 -2.59 -9.16
C VAL A 159 -0.18 -1.47 -8.55
N GLY A 160 -0.66 -0.55 -9.38
CA GLY A 160 -1.41 0.64 -8.97
C GLY A 160 -2.87 0.40 -8.59
N GLU A 161 -3.24 -0.84 -8.28
CA GLU A 161 -4.60 -1.26 -7.90
C GLU A 161 -4.52 -2.21 -6.71
N GLN A 162 -5.56 -2.22 -5.87
CA GLN A 162 -5.66 -3.18 -4.77
C GLN A 162 -6.42 -4.42 -5.25
N LEU A 163 -5.71 -5.53 -5.39
CA LEU A 163 -6.22 -6.78 -5.97
C LEU A 163 -6.38 -7.82 -4.87
N ASP A 164 -7.54 -8.46 -4.85
CA ASP A 164 -7.79 -9.64 -4.05
C ASP A 164 -7.21 -10.90 -4.74
N PRO A 165 -7.20 -12.07 -4.07
CA PRO A 165 -6.60 -13.28 -4.62
C PRO A 165 -7.18 -13.79 -5.93
N THR A 166 -8.41 -13.41 -6.26
CA THR A 166 -9.06 -13.78 -7.53
C THR A 166 -8.77 -12.78 -8.63
N ALA A 167 -8.71 -11.49 -8.27
CA ALA A 167 -8.43 -10.41 -9.18
C ALA A 167 -6.94 -10.30 -9.55
N VAL A 168 -6.04 -10.75 -8.67
CA VAL A 168 -4.58 -10.68 -8.91
C VAL A 168 -4.10 -11.63 -10.01
N VAL A 169 -4.90 -12.65 -10.36
CA VAL A 169 -4.57 -13.58 -11.45
C VAL A 169 -4.78 -12.90 -12.80
N GLY A 170 -3.74 -12.90 -13.63
CA GLY A 170 -3.73 -12.26 -14.94
C GLY A 170 -2.55 -11.32 -15.15
N GLU A 171 -2.67 -10.43 -16.14
CA GLU A 171 -1.66 -9.41 -16.45
C GLU A 171 -2.05 -8.08 -15.82
N HIS A 172 -1.09 -7.45 -15.14
CA HIS A 172 -1.29 -6.17 -14.46
C HIS A 172 -0.18 -5.18 -14.80
N ASP A 173 -0.55 -3.91 -14.99
CA ASP A 173 0.41 -2.83 -15.21
C ASP A 173 1.10 -2.46 -13.89
N THR A 174 2.42 -2.46 -13.91
CA THR A 174 3.24 -2.06 -12.77
C THR A 174 3.46 -0.55 -12.75
N LEU A 175 3.89 -0.01 -11.60
CA LEU A 175 4.31 1.40 -11.51
C LEU A 175 5.55 1.71 -12.36
N ASN A 176 6.30 0.70 -12.79
CA ASN A 176 7.41 0.84 -13.74
C ASN A 176 6.93 1.05 -15.19
N GLY A 177 5.65 0.80 -15.48
CA GLY A 177 5.06 0.92 -16.83
C GLY A 177 5.32 -0.30 -17.73
N ASP A 178 5.70 -1.40 -17.13
CA ASP A 178 5.70 -2.74 -17.73
C ASP A 178 4.60 -3.59 -17.08
N THR A 179 4.44 -4.83 -17.52
CA THR A 179 3.42 -5.74 -17.00
C THR A 179 4.04 -6.84 -16.16
N VAL A 180 3.34 -7.25 -15.11
CA VAL A 180 3.58 -8.45 -14.36
C VAL A 180 2.44 -9.44 -14.60
N THR A 181 2.76 -10.71 -14.79
CA THR A 181 1.75 -11.76 -14.99
C THR A 181 1.68 -12.63 -13.74
N VAL A 182 0.47 -12.87 -13.25
CA VAL A 182 0.23 -13.79 -12.12
C VAL A 182 -0.60 -14.97 -12.60
N ASP A 183 -0.09 -16.17 -12.40
CA ASP A 183 -0.71 -17.42 -12.78
C ASP A 183 -0.98 -18.30 -11.56
N GLY A 184 -1.97 -19.19 -11.67
CA GLY A 184 -2.30 -20.15 -10.62
C GLY A 184 -3.57 -19.80 -9.86
N ASP A 185 -3.71 -20.32 -8.66
CA ASP A 185 -4.83 -20.08 -7.74
C ASP A 185 -4.38 -20.21 -6.28
N THR A 186 -5.28 -19.88 -5.35
CA THR A 186 -4.96 -19.90 -3.91
C THR A 186 -4.74 -21.30 -3.33
N GLU A 187 -5.22 -22.35 -4.00
CA GLU A 187 -5.12 -23.75 -3.55
C GLU A 187 -3.85 -24.41 -4.09
N ALA A 188 -3.56 -24.22 -5.38
CA ALA A 188 -2.37 -24.76 -6.04
C ALA A 188 -1.12 -23.90 -5.82
N GLY A 189 -1.31 -22.63 -5.48
CA GLY A 189 -0.29 -21.61 -5.33
C GLY A 189 -0.24 -20.65 -6.50
N LEU A 190 0.07 -19.38 -6.22
CA LEU A 190 0.25 -18.35 -7.21
C LEU A 190 1.72 -18.24 -7.62
N THR A 191 1.96 -18.05 -8.89
CA THR A 191 3.28 -17.76 -9.46
C THR A 191 3.25 -16.41 -10.16
N VAL A 192 4.37 -15.71 -10.14
CA VAL A 192 4.50 -14.36 -10.66
C VAL A 192 5.57 -14.34 -11.74
N ASP A 193 5.33 -13.54 -12.76
CA ASP A 193 6.24 -13.29 -13.88
C ASP A 193 6.65 -14.59 -14.60
N GLY A 194 5.64 -15.35 -15.06
CA GLY A 194 5.84 -16.60 -15.77
C GLY A 194 6.52 -17.70 -14.95
N GLY A 195 6.30 -17.70 -13.63
CA GLY A 195 6.89 -18.68 -12.72
C GLY A 195 8.29 -18.31 -12.20
N THR A 196 8.74 -17.08 -12.39
CA THR A 196 10.01 -16.57 -11.85
C THR A 196 9.97 -16.51 -10.32
N ALA A 197 8.84 -16.18 -9.73
CA ALA A 197 8.62 -16.15 -8.30
C ALA A 197 7.36 -16.92 -7.90
N ASN A 198 7.37 -17.52 -6.70
CA ASN A 198 6.18 -18.11 -6.10
C ASN A 198 5.67 -17.21 -4.98
N VAL A 199 4.35 -17.06 -4.88
CA VAL A 199 3.71 -16.45 -3.72
C VAL A 199 3.74 -17.43 -2.57
N ILE A 200 4.46 -17.09 -1.53
CA ILE A 200 4.61 -17.94 -0.33
C ILE A 200 3.71 -17.52 0.82
N CYS A 201 3.24 -16.28 0.82
CA CYS A 201 2.14 -15.81 1.68
C CYS A 201 1.42 -14.66 0.96
N GLY A 202 0.15 -14.85 0.67
CA GLY A 202 -0.65 -13.91 -0.11
C GLY A 202 -1.82 -13.32 0.67
N ASN A 203 -2.40 -12.26 0.09
CA ASN A 203 -3.56 -11.54 0.61
C ASN A 203 -3.36 -10.91 1.99
N ILE A 204 -2.17 -10.41 2.26
CA ILE A 204 -1.90 -9.72 3.52
C ILE A 204 -2.46 -8.29 3.42
N PRO A 205 -3.47 -7.94 4.23
CA PRO A 205 -4.07 -6.61 4.17
C PRO A 205 -3.21 -5.57 4.88
N THR A 206 -3.12 -4.39 4.28
CA THR A 206 -2.60 -3.18 4.92
C THR A 206 -3.61 -2.05 4.72
N LYS A 207 -3.37 -0.90 5.33
CA LYS A 207 -4.30 0.24 5.25
C LYS A 207 -4.63 0.66 3.81
N ASN A 208 -3.69 0.56 2.88
CA ASN A 208 -3.82 1.05 1.52
C ASN A 208 -3.33 0.06 0.45
N ALA A 209 -3.01 -1.17 0.83
CA ALA A 209 -2.51 -2.16 -0.12
C ALA A 209 -2.84 -3.60 0.30
N THR A 210 -2.80 -4.50 -0.69
CA THR A 210 -2.71 -5.94 -0.48
C THR A 210 -1.27 -6.38 -0.77
N VAL A 211 -0.67 -7.15 0.14
CA VAL A 211 0.72 -7.62 0.00
C VAL A 211 0.76 -9.11 -0.28
N TYR A 212 1.54 -9.47 -1.29
CA TYR A 212 1.87 -10.84 -1.68
C TYR A 212 3.37 -11.06 -1.48
N VAL A 213 3.72 -11.86 -0.49
CA VAL A 213 5.11 -12.21 -0.18
C VAL A 213 5.59 -13.27 -1.17
N ILE A 214 6.71 -13.01 -1.83
CA ILE A 214 7.30 -13.85 -2.87
C ILE A 214 8.69 -14.35 -2.51
N ASP A 215 9.05 -15.52 -3.05
CA ASP A 215 10.31 -16.22 -2.78
C ASP A 215 11.47 -15.81 -3.69
N SER A 216 11.23 -14.96 -4.65
CA SER A 216 12.25 -14.49 -5.61
C SER A 216 11.98 -13.03 -6.00
N VAL A 217 13.02 -12.28 -6.35
CA VAL A 217 12.93 -10.89 -6.80
C VAL A 217 12.56 -10.86 -8.28
N LEU A 218 11.57 -10.04 -8.64
CA LEU A 218 11.18 -9.82 -10.03
C LEU A 218 12.13 -8.81 -10.68
N MET A 219 12.62 -9.16 -11.86
CA MET A 219 13.53 -8.29 -12.62
C MET A 219 12.77 -7.71 -13.82
N PRO A 220 12.70 -6.38 -13.97
CA PRO A 220 12.03 -5.78 -15.12
C PRO A 220 12.72 -6.21 -16.42
N THR A 221 11.92 -6.49 -17.44
CA THR A 221 12.41 -6.95 -18.76
C THR A 221 12.81 -5.81 -19.68
N LYS A 222 12.72 -4.56 -19.23
CA LYS A 222 13.09 -3.34 -20.00
C LYS A 222 14.23 -2.61 -19.34
#